data_6f50c2f0821c0c43ca7df87ac7443950
#
_entry.id   6f50c2f0821c0c43ca7df87ac7443950
#
_cell.length_a   1.000
_cell.length_b   1.000
_cell.length_c   1.000
_cell.angle_alpha   90.00
_cell.angle_beta   90.00
_cell.angle_gamma   90.00
#
_symmetry.space_group_name_H-M   'P 1'
#
loop_
_entity.id
_entity.type
_entity.pdbx_description
1 polymer ?
#
loop_
_entity_poly.entity_id
_entity_poly.type
_entity_poly.pdbx_seq_one_letter_code
_entity_poly.pdbx_strand_id
1 'polypeptide(L)'
;MKHGWIVLLLLVLCRAAFAQDAIEAGKFSIQKPGGTPQDWKPLTFRNIDKHSSYTLATENGVTVLKAEANASASGLTRDLTALKLDIREYPILKWRWKVANLIKNADIATKEGDDYPARIYVTFRYDPERAGAGMRMQYGMAKSLYGEYPPHAGINYVWDGKAPVGTMVPNAYTARAMMFVVESGAKRIGEWVEVERNVYEDYKRAFKEEPPPVLGIAVMTDTDQTGEAATAWYGDIVVRKKSP
;
A
#
# COMPACT_ATOMS: atom_id res chain seq x y z
N MET A 1 36.93 58.38 31.37
CA MET A 1 35.64 57.70 31.21
C MET A 1 35.59 57.12 29.80
N LYS A 2 35.80 55.78 29.67
CA LYS A 2 35.84 55.08 28.38
C LYS A 2 34.57 54.24 28.28
N HIS A 3 33.66 54.57 27.35
CA HIS A 3 32.44 53.85 27.10
C HIS A 3 32.74 52.74 26.07
N GLY A 4 32.74 51.46 26.49
CA GLY A 4 32.83 50.32 25.63
C GLY A 4 31.43 49.96 25.10
N TRP A 5 31.25 49.97 23.79
CA TRP A 5 30.06 49.48 23.08
C TRP A 5 30.20 47.98 22.88
N ILE A 6 29.34 47.18 23.50
CA ILE A 6 29.22 45.77 23.23
C ILE A 6 28.25 45.61 22.07
N VAL A 7 28.78 45.23 20.91
CA VAL A 7 27.96 44.82 19.73
C VAL A 7 27.57 43.37 19.91
N LEU A 8 26.30 43.13 20.22
CA LEU A 8 25.72 41.77 20.29
C LEU A 8 25.41 41.29 18.90
N LEU A 9 26.24 40.39 18.37
CA LEU A 9 26.03 39.73 17.07
C LEU A 9 24.97 38.63 17.23
N LEU A 10 23.72 38.88 16.85
CA LEU A 10 22.66 37.89 16.75
C LEU A 10 22.92 36.99 15.51
N LEU A 11 23.49 35.83 15.76
CA LEU A 11 23.55 34.74 14.76
C LEU A 11 22.14 34.17 14.55
N VAL A 12 21.47 34.63 13.51
CA VAL A 12 20.23 33.99 13.02
C VAL A 12 20.61 32.65 12.34
N LEU A 13 20.50 31.57 13.07
CA LEU A 13 20.58 30.21 12.51
C LEU A 13 19.36 29.97 11.64
N CYS A 14 19.48 30.25 10.36
CA CYS A 14 18.51 29.83 9.35
C CYS A 14 18.59 28.31 9.25
N ARG A 15 17.70 27.59 9.95
CA ARG A 15 17.50 26.14 9.72
C ARG A 15 16.89 25.99 8.33
N ALA A 16 17.73 25.68 7.35
CA ALA A 16 17.24 25.16 6.08
C ALA A 16 16.47 23.87 6.39
N ALA A 17 15.14 23.92 6.29
CA ALA A 17 14.32 22.72 6.29
C ALA A 17 14.66 21.97 4.99
N PHE A 18 15.53 20.98 5.05
CA PHE A 18 15.70 20.06 3.96
C PHE A 18 14.36 19.38 3.74
N ALA A 19 13.72 19.63 2.60
CA ALA A 19 12.53 18.92 2.19
C ALA A 19 12.88 17.44 2.16
N GLN A 20 12.16 16.63 2.92
CA GLN A 20 12.37 15.19 2.98
C GLN A 20 12.03 14.61 1.60
N ASP A 21 13.00 14.09 0.86
CA ASP A 21 12.80 13.58 -0.50
C ASP A 21 12.07 12.24 -0.53
N ALA A 22 11.92 11.58 0.62
CA ALA A 22 11.24 10.30 0.77
C ALA A 22 10.44 10.23 2.09
N ILE A 23 9.31 9.56 2.06
CA ILE A 23 8.41 9.29 3.18
C ILE A 23 8.33 7.78 3.38
N GLU A 24 8.65 7.31 4.58
CA GLU A 24 8.63 5.90 4.95
C GLU A 24 7.18 5.45 5.21
N ALA A 25 6.56 4.85 4.21
CA ALA A 25 5.21 4.30 4.32
C ALA A 25 5.17 2.95 5.05
N GLY A 26 6.26 2.20 5.06
CA GLY A 26 6.45 0.97 5.83
C GLY A 26 7.92 0.72 6.10
N LYS A 27 8.37 0.95 7.34
CA LYS A 27 9.77 0.77 7.75
C LYS A 27 9.89 -0.49 8.60
N PHE A 28 10.01 -1.65 7.96
CA PHE A 28 10.12 -2.93 8.66
C PHE A 28 11.57 -3.21 9.10
N SER A 29 12.55 -2.78 8.31
CA SER A 29 13.97 -3.11 8.48
C SER A 29 14.59 -2.67 9.80
N ILE A 30 14.03 -1.66 10.46
CA ILE A 30 14.51 -1.15 11.75
C ILE A 30 13.74 -1.70 12.95
N GLN A 31 12.70 -2.49 12.73
CA GLN A 31 11.88 -3.07 13.79
C GLN A 31 12.45 -4.41 14.25
N LYS A 32 12.14 -4.79 15.48
CA LYS A 32 12.57 -6.09 16.02
C LYS A 32 11.73 -7.21 15.39
N PRO A 33 12.33 -8.34 15.04
CA PRO A 33 11.58 -9.52 14.62
C PRO A 33 10.57 -9.97 15.68
N GLY A 34 9.48 -10.55 15.23
CA GLY A 34 8.36 -11.01 16.06
C GLY A 34 7.21 -10.01 16.11
N GLY A 35 5.98 -10.51 16.20
CA GLY A 35 4.77 -9.69 16.27
C GLY A 35 4.42 -8.94 14.99
N THR A 36 3.43 -8.05 15.13
CA THR A 36 2.93 -7.20 14.03
C THR A 36 3.75 -5.92 13.94
N PRO A 37 3.99 -5.37 12.73
CA PRO A 37 4.73 -4.12 12.58
C PRO A 37 4.02 -2.94 13.25
N GLN A 38 4.82 -2.05 13.85
CA GLN A 38 4.32 -0.82 14.45
C GLN A 38 3.58 0.05 13.42
N ASP A 39 2.53 0.74 13.84
CA ASP A 39 1.66 1.62 13.03
C ASP A 39 0.83 0.90 11.96
N TRP A 40 0.86 -0.44 11.92
CA TRP A 40 0.01 -1.24 11.05
C TRP A 40 -1.12 -1.89 11.85
N LYS A 41 -2.31 -1.96 11.25
CA LYS A 41 -3.50 -2.55 11.85
C LYS A 41 -3.99 -3.70 10.99
N PRO A 42 -4.60 -4.74 11.58
CA PRO A 42 -5.27 -5.78 10.82
C PRO A 42 -6.36 -5.18 9.89
N LEU A 43 -6.38 -5.63 8.65
CA LEU A 43 -7.44 -5.40 7.68
C LEU A 43 -8.19 -6.73 7.51
N THR A 44 -9.37 -6.83 8.07
CA THR A 44 -10.20 -8.04 8.03
C THR A 44 -11.50 -7.79 7.28
N PHE A 45 -12.11 -8.85 6.78
CA PHE A 45 -13.34 -8.81 6.01
C PHE A 45 -14.45 -9.56 6.76
N ARG A 46 -15.65 -8.98 6.79
CA ARG A 46 -16.77 -9.42 7.65
C ARG A 46 -17.18 -10.87 7.45
N ASN A 47 -17.02 -11.40 6.24
CA ASN A 47 -17.47 -12.73 5.86
C ASN A 47 -16.32 -13.74 5.72
N ILE A 48 -15.14 -13.39 6.23
CA ILE A 48 -13.94 -14.22 6.16
C ILE A 48 -13.44 -14.45 7.59
N ASP A 49 -13.66 -15.66 8.09
CA ASP A 49 -13.31 -16.04 9.47
C ASP A 49 -11.84 -16.43 9.60
N LYS A 50 -11.26 -16.96 8.52
CA LYS A 50 -9.88 -17.43 8.53
C LYS A 50 -8.95 -16.36 7.98
N HIS A 51 -8.10 -15.82 8.84
CA HIS A 51 -7.20 -14.73 8.53
C HIS A 51 -5.80 -15.22 8.15
N SER A 52 -5.17 -14.53 7.21
CA SER A 52 -3.75 -14.69 6.92
C SER A 52 -2.90 -14.15 8.06
N SER A 53 -1.73 -14.71 8.29
CA SER A 53 -0.81 -14.26 9.34
C SER A 53 0.25 -13.30 8.80
N TYR A 54 0.60 -12.32 9.64
CA TYR A 54 1.60 -11.30 9.34
C TYR A 54 2.55 -11.14 10.51
N THR A 55 3.85 -11.38 10.29
CA THR A 55 4.85 -11.34 11.34
C THR A 55 6.15 -10.74 10.85
N LEU A 56 6.78 -9.88 11.64
CA LEU A 56 8.13 -9.42 11.36
C LEU A 56 9.11 -10.59 11.52
N ALA A 57 9.84 -10.91 10.46
CA ALA A 57 10.79 -12.01 10.40
C ALA A 57 12.17 -11.52 9.94
N THR A 58 13.22 -12.22 10.32
CA THR A 58 14.57 -11.95 9.80
C THR A 58 14.78 -12.75 8.51
N GLU A 59 15.13 -12.06 7.46
CA GLU A 59 15.45 -12.63 6.16
C GLU A 59 16.80 -12.06 5.70
N ASN A 60 17.83 -12.92 5.59
CA ASN A 60 19.20 -12.53 5.27
C ASN A 60 19.76 -11.39 6.15
N GLY A 61 19.48 -11.44 7.46
CA GLY A 61 19.95 -10.44 8.43
C GLY A 61 19.17 -9.13 8.47
N VAL A 62 18.08 -8.99 7.67
CA VAL A 62 17.22 -7.80 7.63
C VAL A 62 15.82 -8.17 8.09
N THR A 63 15.22 -7.33 8.91
CA THR A 63 13.81 -7.52 9.30
C THR A 63 12.89 -7.13 8.15
N VAL A 64 11.95 -8.01 7.83
CA VAL A 64 10.93 -7.86 6.78
C VAL A 64 9.58 -8.34 7.29
N LEU A 65 8.51 -7.97 6.63
CA LEU A 65 7.18 -8.50 6.95
C LEU A 65 6.96 -9.80 6.18
N LYS A 66 6.79 -10.91 6.88
CA LYS A 66 6.37 -12.21 6.34
C LYS A 66 4.85 -12.31 6.41
N ALA A 67 4.23 -12.74 5.33
CA ALA A 67 2.80 -13.02 5.21
C ALA A 67 2.57 -14.48 4.82
N GLU A 68 1.63 -15.15 5.47
CA GLU A 68 1.26 -16.54 5.18
C GLU A 68 -0.26 -16.66 5.11
N ALA A 69 -0.76 -17.17 4.00
CA ALA A 69 -2.16 -17.49 3.76
C ALA A 69 -2.34 -18.99 3.54
N ASN A 70 -3.44 -19.54 4.01
CA ASN A 70 -3.83 -20.93 3.80
C ASN A 70 -5.36 -21.01 3.81
N ALA A 71 -6.00 -20.99 2.66
CA ALA A 71 -7.44 -20.81 2.49
C ALA A 71 -7.97 -19.67 3.39
N SER A 72 -7.32 -18.51 3.32
CA SER A 72 -7.55 -17.40 4.24
C SER A 72 -7.32 -16.05 3.57
N ALA A 73 -7.99 -15.01 4.07
CA ALA A 73 -7.73 -13.64 3.65
C ALA A 73 -7.78 -12.66 4.80
N SER A 74 -6.79 -11.82 4.85
CA SER A 74 -6.71 -10.58 5.62
C SER A 74 -5.52 -9.80 5.11
N GLY A 75 -5.35 -8.58 5.59
CA GLY A 75 -4.19 -7.74 5.28
C GLY A 75 -3.70 -7.01 6.51
N LEU A 76 -2.69 -6.20 6.31
CA LEU A 76 -2.31 -5.13 7.21
C LEU A 76 -2.46 -3.79 6.50
N THR A 77 -3.02 -2.82 7.18
CA THR A 77 -3.18 -1.46 6.66
C THR A 77 -2.48 -0.44 7.55
N ARG A 78 -1.92 0.60 6.94
CA ARG A 78 -1.36 1.77 7.61
C ARG A 78 -2.07 3.02 7.12
N ASP A 79 -2.63 3.79 8.04
CA ASP A 79 -3.18 5.11 7.79
C ASP A 79 -2.06 6.11 7.52
N LEU A 80 -2.11 6.82 6.41
CA LEU A 80 -1.13 7.84 6.03
C LEU A 80 -1.71 9.27 6.08
N THR A 81 -2.92 9.45 6.58
CA THR A 81 -3.59 10.76 6.60
C THR A 81 -2.82 11.81 7.39
N ALA A 82 -2.18 11.41 8.51
CA ALA A 82 -1.36 12.29 9.33
C ALA A 82 -0.10 12.80 8.59
N LEU A 83 0.40 12.06 7.61
CA LEU A 83 1.56 12.44 6.80
C LEU A 83 1.22 13.49 5.74
N LYS A 84 -0.08 13.78 5.52
CA LYS A 84 -0.57 14.73 4.50
C LYS A 84 0.08 14.52 3.13
N LEU A 85 0.26 13.24 2.76
CA LEU A 85 0.96 12.84 1.55
C LEU A 85 0.24 13.35 0.30
N ASP A 86 0.90 14.23 -0.45
CA ASP A 86 0.46 14.66 -1.78
C ASP A 86 1.21 13.85 -2.85
N ILE A 87 0.52 12.96 -3.54
CA ILE A 87 1.13 12.12 -4.58
C ILE A 87 1.49 12.87 -5.86
N ARG A 88 1.13 14.16 -5.99
CA ARG A 88 1.64 15.03 -7.06
C ARG A 88 3.09 15.44 -6.77
N GLU A 89 3.42 15.63 -5.50
CA GLU A 89 4.78 15.94 -5.04
C GLU A 89 5.62 14.68 -4.83
N TYR A 90 5.00 13.61 -4.28
CA TYR A 90 5.62 12.32 -3.99
C TYR A 90 4.95 11.20 -4.80
N PRO A 91 5.09 11.17 -6.14
CA PRO A 91 4.36 10.25 -6.98
C PRO A 91 4.90 8.81 -6.97
N ILE A 92 6.14 8.61 -6.53
CA ILE A 92 6.85 7.35 -6.70
C ILE A 92 6.71 6.48 -5.46
N LEU A 93 6.02 5.35 -5.59
CA LEU A 93 5.99 4.28 -4.59
C LEU A 93 7.05 3.25 -4.95
N LYS A 94 7.96 2.97 -4.01
CA LYS A 94 9.00 1.95 -4.15
C LYS A 94 8.88 0.93 -3.03
N TRP A 95 8.99 -0.36 -3.37
CA TRP A 95 9.05 -1.47 -2.42
C TRP A 95 9.82 -2.64 -3.00
N ARG A 96 10.04 -3.65 -2.19
CA ARG A 96 10.47 -4.97 -2.66
C ARG A 96 9.62 -6.04 -2.00
N TRP A 97 9.44 -7.12 -2.71
CA TRP A 97 8.75 -8.29 -2.23
C TRP A 97 9.38 -9.58 -2.75
N LYS A 98 9.01 -10.68 -2.12
CA LYS A 98 9.40 -12.03 -2.52
C LYS A 98 8.21 -12.95 -2.30
N VAL A 99 7.95 -13.90 -3.19
CA VAL A 99 6.92 -14.93 -3.02
C VAL A 99 7.56 -16.31 -3.03
N ALA A 100 7.07 -17.22 -2.20
CA ALA A 100 7.54 -18.60 -2.16
C ALA A 100 6.92 -19.46 -3.27
N ASN A 101 5.71 -19.13 -3.70
CA ASN A 101 4.94 -19.89 -4.66
C ASN A 101 3.89 -19.01 -5.35
N LEU A 102 3.32 -19.50 -6.44
CA LEU A 102 2.14 -18.94 -7.08
C LEU A 102 0.88 -19.68 -6.59
N ILE A 103 -0.27 -19.06 -6.81
CA ILE A 103 -1.59 -19.65 -6.60
C ILE A 103 -2.06 -20.17 -7.95
N LYS A 104 -2.21 -21.48 -8.06
CA LYS A 104 -2.43 -22.16 -9.36
C LYS A 104 -3.77 -21.80 -9.98
N ASN A 105 -4.81 -21.74 -9.16
CA ASN A 105 -6.18 -21.48 -9.62
C ASN A 105 -6.57 -20.00 -9.60
N ALA A 106 -5.64 -19.10 -9.23
CA ALA A 106 -5.88 -17.66 -9.28
C ALA A 106 -6.16 -17.20 -10.72
N ASP A 107 -7.10 -16.26 -10.85
CA ASP A 107 -7.48 -15.62 -12.10
C ASP A 107 -7.95 -14.20 -11.85
N ILE A 108 -7.19 -13.22 -12.31
CA ILE A 108 -7.45 -11.78 -12.13
C ILE A 108 -8.82 -11.32 -12.69
N ALA A 109 -9.41 -12.10 -13.62
CA ALA A 109 -10.65 -11.75 -14.29
C ALA A 109 -11.91 -12.22 -13.56
N THR A 110 -11.78 -13.09 -12.54
CA THR A 110 -12.93 -13.73 -11.88
C THR A 110 -12.91 -13.49 -10.37
N LYS A 111 -14.09 -13.57 -9.74
CA LYS A 111 -14.20 -13.47 -8.28
C LYS A 111 -13.66 -14.70 -7.58
N GLU A 112 -13.87 -15.86 -8.19
CA GLU A 112 -13.46 -17.16 -7.68
C GLU A 112 -11.93 -17.32 -7.71
N GLY A 113 -11.25 -16.49 -8.50
CA GLY A 113 -9.80 -16.49 -8.64
C GLY A 113 -9.11 -15.23 -8.11
N ASP A 114 -9.81 -14.33 -7.38
CA ASP A 114 -9.24 -13.05 -6.88
C ASP A 114 -8.28 -13.26 -5.70
N ASP A 115 -7.33 -14.17 -5.85
CA ASP A 115 -6.28 -14.50 -4.89
C ASP A 115 -4.91 -14.12 -5.44
N TYR A 116 -4.05 -13.56 -4.57
CA TYR A 116 -2.70 -13.16 -4.96
C TYR A 116 -1.67 -13.53 -3.88
N PRO A 117 -0.53 -14.09 -4.29
CA PRO A 117 0.55 -14.37 -3.34
C PRO A 117 1.12 -13.10 -2.72
N ALA A 118 1.10 -11.98 -3.45
CA ALA A 118 1.51 -10.69 -2.92
C ALA A 118 0.76 -9.54 -3.61
N ARG A 119 0.22 -8.62 -2.82
CA ARG A 119 -0.38 -7.38 -3.31
C ARG A 119 -0.18 -6.20 -2.36
N ILE A 120 -0.04 -5.01 -2.94
CA ILE A 120 0.01 -3.74 -2.22
C ILE A 120 -1.11 -2.85 -2.71
N TYR A 121 -1.89 -2.32 -1.77
CA TYR A 121 -2.93 -1.35 -2.03
C TYR A 121 -2.44 0.06 -1.72
N VAL A 122 -2.79 1.00 -2.57
CA VAL A 122 -2.81 2.43 -2.25
C VAL A 122 -4.27 2.87 -2.29
N THR A 123 -4.78 3.34 -1.17
CA THR A 123 -6.18 3.77 -1.03
C THR A 123 -6.29 5.27 -0.97
N PHE A 124 -7.38 5.79 -1.54
CA PHE A 124 -7.64 7.23 -1.67
C PHE A 124 -8.86 7.63 -0.88
N ARG A 125 -8.79 8.81 -0.27
CA ARG A 125 -9.82 9.30 0.64
C ARG A 125 -11.10 9.69 -0.11
N TYR A 126 -12.23 9.25 0.41
CA TYR A 126 -13.53 9.74 -0.01
C TYR A 126 -13.79 11.15 0.53
N ASP A 127 -14.26 12.03 -0.33
CA ASP A 127 -14.66 13.38 0.02
C ASP A 127 -16.17 13.55 -0.25
N PRO A 128 -17.01 13.60 0.80
CA PRO A 128 -18.46 13.76 0.63
C PRO A 128 -18.86 15.10 0.01
N GLU A 129 -18.04 16.15 0.14
CA GLU A 129 -18.34 17.47 -0.42
C GLU A 129 -18.22 17.49 -1.94
N ARG A 130 -17.32 16.65 -2.47
CA ARG A 130 -17.08 16.49 -3.90
C ARG A 130 -17.93 15.41 -4.58
N ALA A 131 -18.58 14.58 -3.78
CA ALA A 131 -19.34 13.43 -4.27
C ALA A 131 -20.75 13.84 -4.74
N GLY A 132 -21.23 13.22 -5.82
CA GLY A 132 -22.62 13.32 -6.25
C GLY A 132 -23.60 12.70 -5.25
N ALA A 133 -24.88 13.07 -5.33
CA ALA A 133 -25.91 12.66 -4.37
C ALA A 133 -26.02 11.12 -4.19
N GLY A 134 -25.98 10.36 -5.28
CA GLY A 134 -26.04 8.89 -5.23
C GLY A 134 -24.86 8.28 -4.47
N MET A 135 -23.64 8.76 -4.74
CA MET A 135 -22.45 8.29 -4.04
C MET A 135 -22.47 8.69 -2.56
N ARG A 136 -22.91 9.90 -2.23
CA ARG A 136 -23.09 10.33 -0.83
C ARG A 136 -24.02 9.43 -0.06
N MET A 137 -25.15 9.03 -0.67
CA MET A 137 -26.10 8.12 -0.05
C MET A 137 -25.49 6.73 0.18
N GLN A 138 -24.85 6.15 -0.85
CA GLN A 138 -24.19 4.84 -0.76
C GLN A 138 -23.09 4.80 0.31
N TYR A 139 -22.20 5.80 0.30
CA TYR A 139 -21.09 5.89 1.26
C TYR A 139 -21.58 6.25 2.68
N GLY A 140 -22.67 7.03 2.79
CA GLY A 140 -23.34 7.31 4.05
C GLY A 140 -23.91 6.05 4.70
N MET A 141 -24.55 5.17 3.91
CA MET A 141 -25.00 3.86 4.40
C MET A 141 -23.83 2.98 4.83
N ALA A 142 -22.76 2.91 4.05
CA ALA A 142 -21.55 2.15 4.40
C ALA A 142 -20.94 2.69 5.71
N LYS A 143 -20.82 4.00 5.88
CA LYS A 143 -20.35 4.61 7.13
C LYS A 143 -21.22 4.23 8.32
N SER A 144 -22.55 4.20 8.16
CA SER A 144 -23.47 3.82 9.23
C SER A 144 -23.30 2.35 9.65
N LEU A 145 -22.89 1.47 8.72
CA LEU A 145 -22.68 0.05 8.97
C LEU A 145 -21.28 -0.27 9.52
N TYR A 146 -20.25 0.45 9.06
CA TYR A 146 -18.84 0.14 9.33
C TYR A 146 -18.14 1.18 10.22
N GLY A 147 -18.80 2.29 10.58
CA GLY A 147 -18.26 3.35 11.42
C GLY A 147 -17.44 4.40 10.68
N GLU A 148 -16.98 4.09 9.48
CA GLU A 148 -16.15 4.99 8.65
C GLU A 148 -16.57 4.93 7.17
N TYR A 149 -16.14 5.93 6.41
CA TYR A 149 -16.32 5.89 4.97
C TYR A 149 -15.36 4.90 4.33
N PRO A 150 -15.80 4.06 3.38
CA PRO A 150 -14.88 3.27 2.59
C PRO A 150 -13.98 4.18 1.72
N PRO A 151 -12.82 3.68 1.27
CA PRO A 151 -11.98 4.41 0.33
C PRO A 151 -12.76 4.83 -0.93
N HIS A 152 -12.45 6.00 -1.47
CA HIS A 152 -13.01 6.48 -2.74
C HIS A 152 -12.62 5.56 -3.89
N ALA A 153 -11.34 5.20 -3.93
CA ALA A 153 -10.75 4.32 -4.92
C ALA A 153 -9.51 3.61 -4.33
N GLY A 154 -9.05 2.57 -5.00
CA GLY A 154 -7.83 1.86 -4.68
C GLY A 154 -7.05 1.46 -5.92
N ILE A 155 -5.73 1.55 -5.86
CA ILE A 155 -4.82 0.91 -6.79
C ILE A 155 -4.24 -0.31 -6.09
N ASN A 156 -4.27 -1.45 -6.78
CA ASN A 156 -3.70 -2.70 -6.31
C ASN A 156 -2.56 -3.12 -7.23
N TYR A 157 -1.35 -3.11 -6.72
CA TYR A 157 -0.20 -3.71 -7.38
C TYR A 157 -0.10 -5.17 -6.99
N VAL A 158 -0.09 -6.07 -7.97
CA VAL A 158 -0.17 -7.53 -7.73
C VAL A 158 0.98 -8.28 -8.39
N TRP A 159 1.38 -9.37 -7.76
CA TRP A 159 2.11 -10.45 -8.40
C TRP A 159 1.07 -11.46 -8.89
N ASP A 160 0.95 -11.61 -10.20
CA ASP A 160 -0.02 -12.53 -10.82
C ASP A 160 0.65 -13.82 -11.29
N GLY A 161 -0.12 -14.93 -11.32
CA GLY A 161 0.40 -16.23 -11.79
C GLY A 161 0.39 -16.39 -13.32
N LYS A 162 -0.47 -15.63 -14.02
CA LYS A 162 -0.81 -15.89 -15.45
C LYS A 162 -0.84 -14.61 -16.28
N ALA A 163 -1.50 -13.56 -15.79
CA ALA A 163 -1.65 -12.31 -16.54
C ALA A 163 -0.30 -11.62 -16.73
N PRO A 164 0.03 -11.12 -17.92
CA PRO A 164 1.32 -10.52 -18.19
C PRO A 164 1.53 -9.20 -17.42
N VAL A 165 2.80 -8.89 -17.10
CA VAL A 165 3.18 -7.59 -16.53
C VAL A 165 2.67 -6.45 -17.42
N GLY A 166 2.11 -5.42 -16.79
CA GLY A 166 1.48 -4.27 -17.47
C GLY A 166 -0.03 -4.42 -17.69
N THR A 167 -0.60 -5.60 -17.41
CA THR A 167 -2.06 -5.77 -17.38
C THR A 167 -2.67 -4.82 -16.36
N MET A 168 -3.75 -4.14 -16.76
CA MET A 168 -4.55 -3.27 -15.91
C MET A 168 -6.02 -3.59 -16.12
N VAL A 169 -6.70 -4.05 -15.08
CA VAL A 169 -8.11 -4.43 -15.10
C VAL A 169 -8.81 -3.97 -13.82
N PRO A 170 -10.11 -3.70 -13.85
CA PRO A 170 -10.85 -3.48 -12.62
C PRO A 170 -10.86 -4.74 -11.76
N ASN A 171 -10.89 -4.58 -10.44
CA ASN A 171 -11.09 -5.70 -9.52
C ASN A 171 -12.47 -6.35 -9.76
N ALA A 172 -12.56 -7.66 -9.62
CA ALA A 172 -13.78 -8.44 -9.90
C ALA A 172 -14.98 -8.06 -9.02
N TYR A 173 -14.76 -7.39 -7.88
CA TYR A 173 -15.81 -6.95 -6.97
C TYR A 173 -16.21 -5.49 -7.16
N THR A 174 -15.30 -4.64 -7.65
CA THR A 174 -15.57 -3.20 -7.78
C THR A 174 -14.68 -2.51 -8.81
N ALA A 175 -15.30 -1.71 -9.67
CA ALA A 175 -14.56 -0.85 -10.61
C ALA A 175 -13.80 0.32 -9.94
N ARG A 176 -14.02 0.54 -8.62
CA ARG A 176 -13.28 1.55 -7.84
C ARG A 176 -11.96 1.02 -7.27
N ALA A 177 -11.62 -0.24 -7.53
CA ALA A 177 -10.31 -0.82 -7.28
C ALA A 177 -9.73 -1.29 -8.62
N MET A 178 -8.52 -0.82 -8.97
CA MET A 178 -7.85 -1.16 -10.21
C MET A 178 -6.63 -2.02 -9.93
N MET A 179 -6.58 -3.18 -10.58
CA MET A 179 -5.48 -4.13 -10.47
C MET A 179 -4.40 -3.79 -11.50
N PHE A 180 -3.16 -3.73 -11.08
CA PHE A 180 -1.97 -3.56 -11.92
C PHE A 180 -1.02 -4.74 -11.71
N VAL A 181 -0.83 -5.56 -12.71
CA VAL A 181 0.16 -6.65 -12.67
C VAL A 181 1.54 -6.03 -12.84
N VAL A 182 2.35 -6.08 -11.80
CA VAL A 182 3.72 -5.51 -11.79
C VAL A 182 4.80 -6.58 -11.74
N GLU A 183 4.43 -7.82 -11.39
CA GLU A 183 5.25 -9.02 -11.55
C GLU A 183 4.35 -10.20 -11.94
N SER A 184 4.87 -11.17 -12.69
CA SER A 184 4.07 -12.27 -13.22
C SER A 184 4.85 -13.57 -13.40
N GLY A 185 4.14 -14.67 -13.14
CA GLY A 185 4.62 -16.01 -13.38
C GLY A 185 5.71 -16.47 -12.40
N ALA A 186 6.27 -17.65 -12.70
CA ALA A 186 7.13 -18.39 -11.77
C ALA A 186 8.62 -18.03 -11.84
N LYS A 187 9.04 -17.25 -12.83
CA LYS A 187 10.45 -17.03 -13.13
C LYS A 187 11.29 -16.49 -11.97
N ARG A 188 10.67 -15.65 -11.13
CA ARG A 188 11.33 -14.96 -10.03
C ARG A 188 10.86 -15.42 -8.64
N ILE A 189 10.20 -16.57 -8.55
CA ILE A 189 9.84 -17.18 -7.26
C ILE A 189 11.11 -17.37 -6.41
N GLY A 190 11.06 -17.01 -5.14
CA GLY A 190 12.16 -17.08 -4.19
C GLY A 190 13.16 -15.94 -4.28
N GLU A 191 13.04 -15.06 -5.27
CA GLU A 191 13.89 -13.89 -5.43
C GLU A 191 13.25 -12.62 -4.87
N TRP A 192 14.07 -11.71 -4.34
CA TRP A 192 13.63 -10.35 -4.03
C TRP A 192 13.46 -9.53 -5.30
N VAL A 193 12.24 -9.06 -5.52
CA VAL A 193 11.88 -8.22 -6.66
C VAL A 193 11.66 -6.80 -6.16
N GLU A 194 12.45 -5.86 -6.66
CA GLU A 194 12.18 -4.42 -6.48
C GLU A 194 11.16 -3.94 -7.49
N VAL A 195 10.21 -3.15 -7.02
CA VAL A 195 9.16 -2.53 -7.83
C VAL A 195 9.13 -1.03 -7.54
N GLU A 196 8.97 -0.25 -8.60
CA GLU A 196 8.79 1.18 -8.54
C GLU A 196 7.62 1.58 -9.44
N ARG A 197 6.67 2.36 -8.89
CA ARG A 197 5.47 2.80 -9.64
C ARG A 197 5.23 4.30 -9.42
N ASN A 198 4.81 4.97 -10.48
CA ASN A 198 4.26 6.31 -10.37
C ASN A 198 2.76 6.22 -10.09
N VAL A 199 2.40 6.31 -8.80
CA VAL A 199 1.03 6.17 -8.32
C VAL A 199 0.10 7.25 -8.89
N TYR A 200 0.60 8.47 -9.07
CA TYR A 200 -0.18 9.56 -9.66
C TYR A 200 -0.60 9.25 -11.10
N GLU A 201 0.36 8.82 -11.94
CA GLU A 201 0.07 8.47 -13.33
C GLU A 201 -0.79 7.20 -13.43
N ASP A 202 -0.54 6.21 -12.57
CA ASP A 202 -1.35 4.99 -12.52
C ASP A 202 -2.81 5.30 -12.13
N TYR A 203 -3.03 6.21 -11.17
CA TYR A 203 -4.37 6.65 -10.80
C TYR A 203 -5.09 7.33 -11.97
N LYS A 204 -4.43 8.30 -12.63
CA LYS A 204 -4.99 9.01 -13.78
C LYS A 204 -5.29 8.05 -14.95
N ARG A 205 -4.42 7.08 -15.17
CA ARG A 205 -4.63 6.05 -16.19
C ARG A 205 -5.85 5.18 -15.88
N ALA A 206 -6.02 4.79 -14.60
CA ALA A 206 -7.10 3.94 -14.14
C ALA A 206 -8.47 4.61 -14.15
N PHE A 207 -8.56 5.81 -13.57
CA PHE A 207 -9.84 6.43 -13.25
C PHE A 207 -10.19 7.64 -14.11
N LYS A 208 -9.25 8.16 -14.92
CA LYS A 208 -9.40 9.35 -15.79
C LYS A 208 -9.80 10.61 -15.02
N GLU A 209 -9.42 10.70 -13.77
CA GLU A 209 -9.66 11.84 -12.89
C GLU A 209 -8.41 12.18 -12.07
N GLU A 210 -8.38 13.35 -11.44
CA GLU A 210 -7.31 13.73 -10.52
C GLU A 210 -7.44 12.95 -9.21
N PRO A 211 -6.34 12.39 -8.68
CA PRO A 211 -6.38 11.61 -7.46
C PRO A 211 -6.78 12.44 -6.25
N PRO A 212 -7.70 11.95 -5.42
CA PRO A 212 -7.92 12.51 -4.09
C PRO A 212 -6.69 12.30 -3.19
N PRO A 213 -6.64 12.91 -2.01
CA PRO A 213 -5.60 12.64 -1.04
C PRO A 213 -5.49 11.14 -0.70
N VAL A 214 -4.26 10.68 -0.49
CA VAL A 214 -4.02 9.31 -0.04
C VAL A 214 -4.63 9.10 1.33
N LEU A 215 -5.35 8.00 1.50
CA LEU A 215 -5.88 7.55 2.79
C LEU A 215 -4.85 6.67 3.50
N GLY A 216 -4.32 5.67 2.80
CA GLY A 216 -3.42 4.71 3.39
C GLY A 216 -2.83 3.74 2.38
N ILE A 217 -2.06 2.82 2.92
CA ILE A 217 -1.46 1.71 2.19
C ILE A 217 -1.79 0.41 2.90
N ALA A 218 -1.96 -0.67 2.15
CA ALA A 218 -2.12 -2.00 2.74
C ALA A 218 -1.27 -3.02 1.99
N VAL A 219 -0.90 -4.08 2.69
CA VAL A 219 -0.31 -5.29 2.11
C VAL A 219 -1.26 -6.45 2.34
N MET A 220 -1.34 -7.36 1.38
CA MET A 220 -2.20 -8.52 1.49
C MET A 220 -1.62 -9.72 0.75
N THR A 221 -1.79 -10.89 1.35
CA THR A 221 -1.55 -12.23 0.80
C THR A 221 -2.78 -13.05 1.14
N ASP A 222 -3.46 -13.58 0.14
CA ASP A 222 -4.77 -14.22 0.31
C ASP A 222 -4.95 -15.41 -0.62
N THR A 223 -5.76 -16.36 -0.17
CA THR A 223 -6.00 -17.65 -0.83
C THR A 223 -7.39 -18.21 -0.47
N ASP A 224 -8.32 -17.34 -0.07
CA ASP A 224 -9.64 -17.76 0.40
C ASP A 224 -10.57 -18.20 -0.72
N GLN A 225 -10.42 -17.63 -1.93
CA GLN A 225 -11.23 -18.02 -3.08
C GLN A 225 -10.78 -19.35 -3.67
N THR A 226 -9.48 -19.59 -3.77
CA THR A 226 -8.94 -20.84 -4.37
C THR A 226 -8.76 -21.96 -3.37
N GLY A 227 -8.73 -21.64 -2.06
CA GLY A 227 -8.46 -22.62 -0.99
C GLY A 227 -7.01 -23.09 -0.92
N GLU A 228 -6.10 -22.44 -1.65
CA GLU A 228 -4.67 -22.79 -1.71
C GLU A 228 -3.88 -22.18 -0.53
N ALA A 229 -2.56 -22.21 -0.62
CA ALA A 229 -1.65 -21.57 0.33
C ALA A 229 -0.63 -20.71 -0.40
N ALA A 230 -0.24 -19.61 0.23
CA ALA A 230 0.80 -18.72 -0.28
C ALA A 230 1.64 -18.16 0.87
N THR A 231 2.94 -17.90 0.57
CA THR A 231 3.84 -17.20 1.47
C THR A 231 4.55 -16.10 0.71
N ALA A 232 4.57 -14.91 1.31
CA ALA A 232 5.26 -13.75 0.76
C ALA A 232 6.06 -13.01 1.84
N TRP A 233 7.02 -12.20 1.39
CA TRP A 233 7.77 -11.26 2.21
C TRP A 233 7.73 -9.88 1.59
N TYR A 234 7.53 -8.87 2.41
CA TYR A 234 7.53 -7.47 2.02
C TYR A 234 8.67 -6.75 2.72
N GLY A 235 9.52 -6.08 1.96
CA GLY A 235 10.53 -5.17 2.48
C GLY A 235 9.96 -3.78 2.73
N ASP A 236 10.83 -2.83 3.07
CA ASP A 236 10.42 -1.45 3.32
C ASP A 236 9.66 -0.86 2.12
N ILE A 237 8.65 -0.03 2.44
CA ILE A 237 7.79 0.64 1.48
C ILE A 237 8.00 2.14 1.62
N VAL A 238 8.40 2.79 0.54
CA VAL A 238 8.81 4.20 0.53
C VAL A 238 8.04 4.95 -0.55
N VAL A 239 7.57 6.15 -0.21
CA VAL A 239 7.01 7.10 -1.18
C VAL A 239 8.01 8.24 -1.34
N ARG A 240 8.36 8.60 -2.58
CA ARG A 240 9.39 9.60 -2.83
C ARG A 240 9.04 10.55 -3.97
N LYS A 241 9.72 11.67 -4.01
CA LYS A 241 9.68 12.59 -5.14
C LYS A 241 10.19 11.90 -6.40
N LYS A 242 9.72 12.37 -7.55
CA LYS A 242 10.32 11.98 -8.83
C LYS A 242 11.74 12.56 -8.87
N SER A 243 12.70 11.71 -9.17
CA SER A 243 14.07 12.21 -9.46
C SER A 243 14.02 13.15 -10.66
N PRO A 244 14.78 14.26 -10.63
CA PRO A 244 14.86 15.19 -11.75
C PRO A 244 15.38 14.53 -13.03
#